data_017130065d021efdf5891c349cd5786b
#
_entry.id   017130065d021efdf5891c349cd5786b
#
_cell.length_a   1.000
_cell.length_b   1.000
_cell.length_c   1.000
_cell.angle_alpha   90.00
_cell.angle_beta   90.00
_cell.angle_gamma   90.00
#
_symmetry.space_group_name_H-M   'P 1'
#
loop_
_entity.id
_entity.type
_entity.pdbx_description
1 polymer ?
#
loop_
_entity_poly.entity_id
_entity_poly.type
_entity_poly.pdbx_seq_one_letter_code
_entity_poly.pdbx_strand_id
1 'polypeptide(L)'
;MKIITGGVTAAKGFQAASTAAGIKYQGRTDMAMVYSEKPCVAAGTFTTNIVKAAPVKWDQDIVYNHPSAQVIICNSGIANACTGEEGFGYCRATAKAAAETLNVDENSVLVASTGVIGMQLPIEKLSAGVKAMAPKLQGTLEAGNDAAKAIMTTDTKEKEVAVEIEIGGKTVTIGGMCKGSGMIHPNMCTMLGFVTTDACISKKLLQEALSEDVKDTYNMVSVDGDTSTNDTVLLLANGMAENPEINEKNEDYQKFCEALNYINTTLAKKIAGDGEGATALFEVKIIGAESKEQAVTLSKSIVTSSLTKAAIYGHDANWGRILCAMGYSGAQFDPEKVDLYFESKAGKIQIIENGVAVNYSEEEATKILSEDAVTAIADVKMGDCTATAWGCDLTYDYIKINADYRS
;
A
#
# COMPACT_ATOMS: atom_id res chain seq x y z
N MET A 1 -14.77 7.50 14.43
CA MET A 1 -14.55 6.98 13.06
C MET A 1 -15.59 5.92 12.76
N LYS A 2 -16.19 5.92 11.56
CA LYS A 2 -17.15 4.93 11.07
C LYS A 2 -16.62 4.33 9.76
N ILE A 3 -16.51 3.01 9.69
CA ILE A 3 -16.12 2.30 8.47
C ILE A 3 -17.34 2.28 7.54
N ILE A 4 -17.12 2.60 6.26
CA ILE A 4 -18.14 2.58 5.21
C ILE A 4 -17.66 1.76 4.00
N THR A 5 -18.59 1.38 3.14
CA THR A 5 -18.26 0.73 1.86
C THR A 5 -17.75 1.78 0.88
N GLY A 6 -16.67 1.43 0.15
CA GLY A 6 -16.12 2.26 -0.93
C GLY A 6 -14.60 2.31 -0.94
N GLY A 7 -14.11 3.10 -1.86
CA GLY A 7 -12.71 3.39 -2.12
C GLY A 7 -12.53 4.86 -2.49
N VAL A 8 -11.79 5.14 -3.55
CA VAL A 8 -11.42 6.51 -3.99
C VAL A 8 -12.60 7.41 -4.38
N THR A 9 -13.76 6.86 -4.65
CA THR A 9 -14.99 7.62 -4.98
C THR A 9 -15.88 7.86 -3.77
N ALA A 10 -15.51 7.39 -2.56
CA ALA A 10 -16.31 7.59 -1.36
C ALA A 10 -16.33 9.05 -0.89
N ALA A 11 -15.20 9.75 -1.04
CA ALA A 11 -15.09 11.17 -0.67
C ALA A 11 -15.81 12.06 -1.68
N LYS A 12 -16.51 13.09 -1.18
CA LYS A 12 -17.34 14.00 -1.99
C LYS A 12 -16.51 14.66 -3.10
N GLY A 13 -17.06 14.68 -4.32
CA GLY A 13 -16.46 15.33 -5.50
C GLY A 13 -15.35 14.52 -6.17
N PHE A 14 -15.11 13.28 -5.74
CA PHE A 14 -14.23 12.37 -6.47
C PHE A 14 -15.03 11.44 -7.37
N GLN A 15 -14.53 11.26 -8.58
CA GLN A 15 -15.08 10.40 -9.62
C GLN A 15 -13.99 9.46 -10.13
N ALA A 16 -14.38 8.30 -10.64
CA ALA A 16 -13.45 7.37 -11.27
C ALA A 16 -14.03 6.82 -12.58
N ALA A 17 -13.15 6.35 -13.42
CA ALA A 17 -13.47 5.61 -14.62
C ALA A 17 -12.36 4.62 -14.94
N SER A 18 -12.68 3.56 -15.69
CA SER A 18 -11.71 2.58 -16.17
C SER A 18 -12.00 2.18 -17.61
N THR A 19 -10.98 1.63 -18.29
CA THR A 19 -11.13 1.15 -19.66
C THR A 19 -10.10 0.07 -20.02
N ALA A 20 -10.43 -0.76 -20.99
CA ALA A 20 -9.51 -1.68 -21.63
C ALA A 20 -8.87 -0.99 -22.84
N ALA A 21 -7.71 -0.38 -22.62
CA ALA A 21 -6.95 0.30 -23.69
C ALA A 21 -6.07 -0.67 -24.50
N GLY A 22 -5.84 -1.88 -23.98
CA GLY A 22 -4.98 -2.88 -24.61
C GLY A 22 -3.50 -2.53 -24.55
N ILE A 23 -3.05 -2.03 -23.39
CA ILE A 23 -1.66 -1.59 -23.16
C ILE A 23 -0.68 -2.73 -23.43
N LYS A 24 -0.88 -3.87 -22.75
CA LYS A 24 -0.12 -5.10 -22.97
C LYS A 24 -1.03 -6.24 -23.41
N TYR A 25 -2.15 -6.43 -22.73
CA TYR A 25 -3.06 -7.55 -22.95
C TYR A 25 -4.36 -7.09 -23.61
N GLN A 26 -5.00 -7.95 -24.40
CA GLN A 26 -6.30 -7.66 -25.01
C GLN A 26 -7.43 -8.11 -24.07
N GLY A 27 -8.52 -7.35 -24.06
CA GLY A 27 -9.75 -7.71 -23.33
C GLY A 27 -9.69 -7.55 -21.80
N ARG A 28 -8.59 -7.03 -21.26
CA ARG A 28 -8.44 -6.72 -19.83
C ARG A 28 -8.56 -5.22 -19.63
N THR A 29 -9.28 -4.80 -18.60
CA THR A 29 -9.26 -3.40 -18.14
C THR A 29 -7.88 -3.12 -17.57
N ASP A 30 -7.19 -2.12 -18.12
CA ASP A 30 -5.77 -1.83 -17.88
C ASP A 30 -5.45 -0.34 -17.73
N MET A 31 -6.49 0.50 -17.71
CA MET A 31 -6.36 1.92 -17.37
C MET A 31 -7.44 2.36 -16.39
N ALA A 32 -7.04 3.19 -15.43
CA ALA A 32 -7.90 3.86 -14.48
C ALA A 32 -7.66 5.38 -14.49
N MET A 33 -8.72 6.13 -14.21
CA MET A 33 -8.70 7.57 -13.99
C MET A 33 -9.42 7.86 -12.67
N VAL A 34 -8.79 8.66 -11.81
CA VAL A 34 -9.43 9.29 -10.65
C VAL A 34 -9.40 10.79 -10.88
N TYR A 35 -10.55 11.42 -10.75
CA TYR A 35 -10.76 12.84 -11.02
C TYR A 35 -11.43 13.51 -9.84
N SER A 36 -11.01 14.72 -9.51
CA SER A 36 -11.69 15.58 -8.54
C SER A 36 -12.37 16.75 -9.24
N GLU A 37 -13.60 17.06 -8.84
CA GLU A 37 -14.36 18.21 -9.33
C GLU A 37 -13.70 19.56 -9.00
N LYS A 38 -12.84 19.58 -7.98
CA LYS A 38 -12.06 20.75 -7.56
C LYS A 38 -10.57 20.40 -7.50
N PRO A 39 -9.67 21.38 -7.74
CA PRO A 39 -8.25 21.21 -7.46
C PRO A 39 -8.02 20.77 -6.01
N CYS A 40 -7.13 19.79 -5.81
CA CYS A 40 -6.79 19.23 -4.52
C CYS A 40 -5.42 19.72 -4.06
N VAL A 41 -5.26 19.93 -2.77
CA VAL A 41 -3.91 19.84 -2.20
C VAL A 41 -3.47 18.38 -2.27
N ALA A 42 -2.22 18.16 -2.64
CA ALA A 42 -1.67 16.82 -2.85
C ALA A 42 -0.50 16.53 -1.93
N ALA A 43 -0.45 15.32 -1.41
CA ALA A 43 0.70 14.74 -0.74
C ALA A 43 1.10 13.44 -1.45
N GLY A 44 2.40 13.10 -1.36
CA GLY A 44 2.90 11.88 -1.98
C GLY A 44 4.12 11.33 -1.25
N THR A 45 4.23 10.00 -1.26
CA THR A 45 5.44 9.28 -0.89
C THR A 45 5.83 8.34 -2.00
N PHE A 46 7.14 8.16 -2.21
CA PHE A 46 7.67 7.55 -3.43
C PHE A 46 8.83 6.62 -3.11
N THR A 47 9.06 5.64 -3.99
CA THR A 47 10.17 4.69 -3.85
C THR A 47 11.51 5.37 -3.62
N THR A 48 12.30 4.79 -2.70
CA THR A 48 13.71 5.16 -2.50
C THR A 48 14.66 4.38 -3.42
N ASN A 49 14.14 3.45 -4.23
CA ASN A 49 14.94 2.76 -5.22
C ASN A 49 15.66 3.79 -6.13
N ILE A 50 16.95 3.58 -6.35
CA ILE A 50 17.75 4.48 -7.20
C ILE A 50 17.26 4.41 -8.66
N VAL A 51 16.78 3.24 -9.08
CA VAL A 51 16.18 3.02 -10.41
C VAL A 51 14.71 3.44 -10.35
N LYS A 52 14.46 4.76 -10.37
CA LYS A 52 13.11 5.31 -10.35
C LYS A 52 12.48 5.32 -11.73
N ALA A 53 11.24 4.86 -11.83
CA ALA A 53 10.42 4.98 -13.02
C ALA A 53 10.12 6.45 -13.38
N ALA A 54 9.83 6.72 -14.63
CA ALA A 54 9.50 8.06 -15.09
C ALA A 54 8.27 8.66 -14.39
N PRO A 55 7.16 7.93 -14.16
CA PRO A 55 6.01 8.41 -13.41
C PRO A 55 6.36 8.89 -12.00
N VAL A 56 7.25 8.19 -11.29
CA VAL A 56 7.68 8.59 -9.94
C VAL A 56 8.31 9.99 -9.95
N LYS A 57 9.18 10.27 -10.93
CA LYS A 57 9.83 11.57 -11.06
C LYS A 57 8.84 12.68 -11.48
N TRP A 58 7.90 12.34 -12.35
CA TRP A 58 6.82 13.21 -12.78
C TRP A 58 5.94 13.63 -11.61
N ASP A 59 5.46 12.66 -10.84
CA ASP A 59 4.56 12.90 -9.72
C ASP A 59 5.26 13.63 -8.56
N GLN A 60 6.55 13.35 -8.32
CA GLN A 60 7.36 14.10 -7.36
C GLN A 60 7.39 15.59 -7.68
N ASP A 61 7.57 15.95 -8.94
CA ASP A 61 7.58 17.35 -9.36
C ASP A 61 6.22 18.02 -9.11
N ILE A 62 5.14 17.38 -9.51
CA ILE A 62 3.78 17.91 -9.28
C ILE A 62 3.47 18.06 -7.80
N VAL A 63 3.69 17.02 -6.99
CA VAL A 63 3.36 17.04 -5.56
C VAL A 63 4.15 18.10 -4.82
N TYR A 64 5.45 18.23 -5.09
CA TYR A 64 6.30 19.11 -4.31
C TYR A 64 6.36 20.54 -4.83
N ASN A 65 6.30 20.75 -6.14
CA ASN A 65 6.56 22.04 -6.76
C ASN A 65 5.31 22.75 -7.30
N HIS A 66 4.18 22.05 -7.46
CA HIS A 66 2.94 22.64 -7.96
C HIS A 66 1.90 22.87 -6.87
N PRO A 67 0.97 23.83 -7.01
CA PRO A 67 0.02 24.19 -5.96
C PRO A 67 -1.05 23.11 -5.69
N SER A 68 -1.42 22.37 -6.74
CA SER A 68 -2.53 21.41 -6.67
C SER A 68 -2.35 20.28 -7.68
N ALA A 69 -3.09 19.17 -7.41
CA ALA A 69 -3.34 18.11 -8.38
C ALA A 69 -4.86 17.89 -8.50
N GLN A 70 -5.33 17.32 -9.60
CA GLN A 70 -6.76 17.13 -9.83
C GLN A 70 -7.11 15.81 -10.49
N VAL A 71 -6.16 15.16 -11.15
CA VAL A 71 -6.34 13.91 -11.89
C VAL A 71 -5.23 12.93 -11.55
N ILE A 72 -5.56 11.66 -11.44
CA ILE A 72 -4.59 10.56 -11.46
C ILE A 72 -4.93 9.66 -12.65
N ILE A 73 -3.97 9.42 -13.54
CA ILE A 73 -4.06 8.43 -14.60
C ILE A 73 -3.14 7.28 -14.26
N CYS A 74 -3.68 6.06 -14.20
CA CYS A 74 -2.88 4.87 -13.95
C CYS A 74 -3.05 3.87 -15.09
N ASN A 75 -1.94 3.25 -15.52
CA ASN A 75 -1.99 2.07 -16.39
C ASN A 75 -1.35 0.85 -15.73
N SER A 76 -1.90 -0.32 -16.01
CA SER A 76 -1.31 -1.63 -15.69
C SER A 76 -0.76 -2.32 -16.94
N GLY A 77 0.19 -3.25 -16.73
CA GLY A 77 0.83 -4.07 -17.76
C GLY A 77 2.24 -3.63 -18.16
N ILE A 78 2.54 -2.33 -18.19
CA ILE A 78 3.86 -1.77 -18.49
C ILE A 78 4.21 -0.69 -17.46
N ALA A 79 5.39 -0.82 -16.85
CA ALA A 79 5.82 0.00 -15.71
C ALA A 79 6.34 1.40 -16.06
N ASN A 80 6.67 1.67 -17.33
CA ASN A 80 7.38 2.87 -17.73
C ASN A 80 8.66 3.14 -16.90
N ALA A 81 9.38 2.07 -16.61
CA ALA A 81 10.66 2.08 -15.91
C ALA A 81 11.76 1.60 -16.84
N CYS A 82 12.96 2.18 -16.72
CA CYS A 82 14.09 1.92 -17.60
C CYS A 82 13.77 2.20 -19.08
N THR A 83 13.00 3.24 -19.37
CA THR A 83 12.53 3.64 -20.70
C THR A 83 13.27 4.84 -21.27
N GLY A 84 14.34 5.29 -20.60
CA GLY A 84 15.15 6.40 -21.04
C GLY A 84 14.40 7.75 -21.01
N GLU A 85 14.81 8.66 -21.89
CA GLU A 85 14.19 9.99 -22.02
C GLU A 85 12.74 9.93 -22.51
N GLU A 86 12.40 8.94 -23.34
CA GLU A 86 11.05 8.72 -23.88
C GLU A 86 10.04 8.49 -22.76
N GLY A 87 10.46 7.79 -21.67
CA GLY A 87 9.59 7.50 -20.52
C GLY A 87 8.98 8.74 -19.88
N PHE A 88 9.75 9.82 -19.74
CA PHE A 88 9.23 11.10 -19.23
C PHE A 88 8.32 11.79 -20.26
N GLY A 89 8.63 11.66 -21.55
CA GLY A 89 7.78 12.11 -22.66
C GLY A 89 6.40 11.43 -22.62
N TYR A 90 6.33 10.14 -22.27
CA TYR A 90 5.05 9.41 -22.12
C TYR A 90 4.22 9.96 -20.97
N CYS A 91 4.84 10.31 -19.82
CA CYS A 91 4.14 10.96 -18.72
C CYS A 91 3.51 12.28 -19.15
N ARG A 92 4.31 13.14 -19.82
CA ARG A 92 3.84 14.43 -20.35
C ARG A 92 2.71 14.25 -21.36
N ALA A 93 2.84 13.33 -22.31
CA ALA A 93 1.80 13.10 -23.31
C ALA A 93 0.49 12.58 -22.71
N THR A 94 0.59 11.72 -21.67
CA THR A 94 -0.58 11.23 -20.91
C THR A 94 -1.24 12.37 -20.15
N ALA A 95 -0.45 13.19 -19.43
CA ALA A 95 -0.94 14.35 -18.70
C ALA A 95 -1.62 15.37 -19.62
N LYS A 96 -0.99 15.67 -20.75
CA LYS A 96 -1.54 16.56 -21.79
C LYS A 96 -2.88 16.04 -22.33
N ALA A 97 -2.98 14.75 -22.64
CA ALA A 97 -4.22 14.15 -23.11
C ALA A 97 -5.35 14.27 -22.08
N ALA A 98 -5.05 14.09 -20.78
CA ALA A 98 -6.01 14.27 -19.70
C ALA A 98 -6.39 15.76 -19.54
N ALA A 99 -5.42 16.65 -19.52
CA ALA A 99 -5.64 18.09 -19.39
C ALA A 99 -6.54 18.65 -20.50
N GLU A 100 -6.26 18.31 -21.76
CA GLU A 100 -7.07 18.72 -22.92
C GLU A 100 -8.49 18.13 -22.86
N THR A 101 -8.65 16.90 -22.40
CA THR A 101 -9.95 16.22 -22.39
C THR A 101 -10.85 16.69 -21.24
N LEU A 102 -10.26 16.96 -20.07
CA LEU A 102 -10.98 17.37 -18.85
C LEU A 102 -10.97 18.89 -18.62
N ASN A 103 -10.26 19.65 -19.45
CA ASN A 103 -10.07 21.10 -19.30
C ASN A 103 -9.46 21.47 -17.93
N VAL A 104 -8.38 20.80 -17.55
CA VAL A 104 -7.59 21.04 -16.33
C VAL A 104 -6.14 21.43 -16.70
N ASP A 105 -5.38 21.90 -15.72
CA ASP A 105 -3.95 22.19 -15.93
C ASP A 105 -3.16 20.89 -16.13
N GLU A 106 -2.26 20.84 -17.13
CA GLU A 106 -1.37 19.69 -17.37
C GLU A 106 -0.51 19.38 -16.14
N ASN A 107 -0.07 20.39 -15.40
CA ASN A 107 0.71 20.24 -14.17
C ASN A 107 -0.14 19.83 -12.94
N SER A 108 -1.42 19.57 -13.11
CA SER A 108 -2.30 19.00 -12.09
C SER A 108 -2.62 17.53 -12.32
N VAL A 109 -2.01 16.90 -13.34
CA VAL A 109 -2.24 15.50 -13.71
C VAL A 109 -1.09 14.61 -13.26
N LEU A 110 -1.38 13.77 -12.28
CA LEU A 110 -0.49 12.71 -11.78
C LEU A 110 -0.60 11.48 -12.67
N VAL A 111 0.51 10.76 -12.84
CA VAL A 111 0.60 9.61 -13.76
C VAL A 111 1.27 8.44 -13.06
N ALA A 112 0.60 7.31 -12.97
CA ALA A 112 1.16 6.10 -12.40
C ALA A 112 1.17 4.94 -13.41
N SER A 113 2.18 4.08 -13.32
CA SER A 113 2.33 2.91 -14.19
C SER A 113 2.79 1.71 -13.39
N THR A 114 2.35 0.51 -13.76
CA THR A 114 2.79 -0.74 -13.14
C THR A 114 2.81 -1.88 -14.15
N GLY A 115 3.71 -2.86 -13.97
CA GLY A 115 3.84 -4.03 -14.83
C GLY A 115 5.29 -4.28 -15.25
N VAL A 116 5.51 -4.68 -16.50
CA VAL A 116 6.83 -5.09 -17.01
C VAL A 116 7.76 -3.88 -17.13
N ILE A 117 9.00 -4.03 -16.63
CA ILE A 117 10.09 -3.04 -16.72
C ILE A 117 10.80 -3.17 -18.08
N GLY A 118 11.23 -2.04 -18.66
CA GLY A 118 12.03 -1.99 -19.89
C GLY A 118 11.22 -2.06 -21.19
N MET A 119 9.88 -2.09 -21.10
CA MET A 119 9.01 -1.97 -22.26
C MET A 119 8.58 -0.51 -22.49
N GLN A 120 8.57 -0.09 -23.76
CA GLN A 120 8.06 1.23 -24.15
C GLN A 120 6.53 1.25 -24.10
N LEU A 121 5.96 2.36 -23.63
CA LEU A 121 4.51 2.54 -23.55
C LEU A 121 3.89 2.83 -24.92
N PRO A 122 2.79 2.18 -25.29
CA PRO A 122 2.03 2.53 -26.49
C PRO A 122 1.21 3.81 -26.27
N ILE A 123 1.85 4.97 -26.38
CA ILE A 123 1.29 6.26 -25.97
C ILE A 123 -0.01 6.63 -26.68
N GLU A 124 -0.18 6.19 -27.93
CA GLU A 124 -1.41 6.38 -28.69
C GLU A 124 -2.60 5.67 -28.03
N LYS A 125 -2.37 4.45 -27.50
CA LYS A 125 -3.39 3.70 -26.76
C LYS A 125 -3.71 4.35 -25.41
N LEU A 126 -2.69 4.85 -24.70
CA LEU A 126 -2.90 5.57 -23.45
C LEU A 126 -3.75 6.83 -23.68
N SER A 127 -3.39 7.63 -24.68
CA SER A 127 -4.14 8.85 -25.03
C SER A 127 -5.58 8.55 -25.46
N ALA A 128 -5.79 7.48 -26.22
CA ALA A 128 -7.13 7.02 -26.58
C ALA A 128 -7.91 6.52 -25.33
N GLY A 129 -7.25 5.80 -24.43
CA GLY A 129 -7.81 5.34 -23.16
C GLY A 129 -8.26 6.51 -22.28
N VAL A 130 -7.45 7.56 -22.15
CA VAL A 130 -7.81 8.79 -21.42
C VAL A 130 -9.09 9.39 -21.98
N LYS A 131 -9.15 9.59 -23.30
CA LYS A 131 -10.34 10.14 -23.98
C LYS A 131 -11.58 9.26 -23.82
N ALA A 132 -11.40 7.94 -23.77
CA ALA A 132 -12.50 6.99 -23.57
C ALA A 132 -13.02 6.96 -22.13
N MET A 133 -12.18 7.25 -21.14
CA MET A 133 -12.54 7.28 -19.71
C MET A 133 -13.26 8.57 -19.31
N ALA A 134 -12.86 9.71 -19.82
CA ALA A 134 -13.41 11.01 -19.40
C ALA A 134 -14.95 11.09 -19.43
N PRO A 135 -15.67 10.69 -20.50
CA PRO A 135 -17.11 10.71 -20.52
C PRO A 135 -17.79 9.66 -19.61
N LYS A 136 -17.01 8.75 -19.02
CA LYS A 136 -17.48 7.68 -18.14
C LYS A 136 -17.22 7.96 -16.67
N LEU A 137 -16.63 9.10 -16.33
CA LEU A 137 -16.36 9.49 -14.94
C LEU A 137 -17.66 9.52 -14.12
N GLN A 138 -17.66 8.81 -13.01
CA GLN A 138 -18.79 8.71 -12.08
C GLN A 138 -18.30 8.65 -10.63
N GLY A 139 -19.05 9.30 -9.72
CA GLY A 139 -18.82 9.26 -8.28
C GLY A 139 -19.51 8.06 -7.60
N THR A 140 -19.63 6.92 -8.28
CA THR A 140 -20.29 5.72 -7.74
C THR A 140 -19.29 4.75 -7.13
N LEU A 141 -19.74 3.93 -6.18
CA LEU A 141 -18.90 2.87 -5.59
C LEU A 141 -18.40 1.89 -6.66
N GLU A 142 -19.22 1.58 -7.65
CA GLU A 142 -18.87 0.69 -8.75
C GLU A 142 -17.73 1.26 -9.60
N ALA A 143 -17.78 2.55 -9.94
CA ALA A 143 -16.71 3.20 -10.70
C ALA A 143 -15.37 3.19 -9.94
N GLY A 144 -15.39 3.39 -8.61
CA GLY A 144 -14.23 3.25 -7.74
C GLY A 144 -13.67 1.82 -7.76
N ASN A 145 -14.53 0.83 -7.59
CA ASN A 145 -14.16 -0.59 -7.60
C ASN A 145 -13.59 -1.03 -8.95
N ASP A 146 -14.17 -0.57 -10.06
CA ASP A 146 -13.66 -0.86 -11.40
C ASP A 146 -12.29 -0.22 -11.65
N ALA A 147 -12.06 0.98 -11.09
CA ALA A 147 -10.74 1.61 -11.12
C ALA A 147 -9.71 0.81 -10.30
N ALA A 148 -10.09 0.30 -9.11
CA ALA A 148 -9.24 -0.56 -8.29
C ALA A 148 -8.87 -1.86 -9.01
N LYS A 149 -9.79 -2.47 -9.77
CA LYS A 149 -9.53 -3.65 -10.60
C LYS A 149 -8.60 -3.34 -11.77
N ALA A 150 -8.73 -2.18 -12.40
CA ALA A 150 -7.96 -1.79 -13.57
C ALA A 150 -6.46 -1.59 -13.29
N ILE A 151 -6.09 -1.25 -12.06
CA ILE A 151 -4.69 -1.07 -11.66
C ILE A 151 -3.99 -2.37 -11.22
N MET A 152 -4.71 -3.48 -11.07
CA MET A 152 -4.17 -4.78 -10.68
C MET A 152 -3.23 -5.35 -11.75
N THR A 153 -2.24 -6.13 -11.31
CA THR A 153 -1.34 -6.91 -12.18
C THR A 153 -1.47 -8.40 -11.89
N THR A 154 -0.74 -8.89 -10.91
CA THR A 154 -0.79 -10.25 -10.38
C THR A 154 -1.70 -10.38 -9.16
N ASP A 155 -2.27 -9.28 -8.71
CA ASP A 155 -3.25 -9.25 -7.63
C ASP A 155 -4.45 -10.17 -7.94
N THR A 156 -4.96 -10.86 -6.93
CA THR A 156 -6.13 -11.74 -7.07
C THR A 156 -7.43 -11.06 -6.62
N LYS A 157 -7.32 -9.99 -5.84
CA LYS A 157 -8.45 -9.23 -5.29
C LYS A 157 -8.20 -7.73 -5.39
N GLU A 158 -9.24 -6.98 -5.68
CA GLU A 158 -9.23 -5.52 -5.56
C GLU A 158 -9.12 -5.10 -4.08
N LYS A 159 -8.44 -3.97 -3.84
CA LYS A 159 -8.15 -3.50 -2.49
C LYS A 159 -8.67 -2.08 -2.33
N GLU A 160 -9.76 -1.95 -1.59
CA GLU A 160 -10.44 -0.68 -1.28
C GLU A 160 -10.82 -0.61 0.18
N VAL A 161 -10.93 0.61 0.70
CA VAL A 161 -11.44 0.91 2.05
C VAL A 161 -11.87 2.37 2.12
N ALA A 162 -12.90 2.66 2.93
CA ALA A 162 -13.31 4.02 3.20
C ALA A 162 -13.83 4.19 4.64
N VAL A 163 -13.67 5.39 5.18
CA VAL A 163 -14.17 5.78 6.51
C VAL A 163 -14.78 7.18 6.51
N GLU A 164 -15.66 7.43 7.46
CA GLU A 164 -16.17 8.74 7.84
C GLU A 164 -15.68 9.12 9.23
N ILE A 165 -15.30 10.38 9.38
CA ILE A 165 -14.95 11.00 10.67
C ILE A 165 -15.67 12.34 10.80
N GLU A 166 -15.71 12.88 12.01
CA GLU A 166 -16.25 14.21 12.28
C GLU A 166 -15.13 15.19 12.59
N ILE A 167 -15.06 16.29 11.82
CA ILE A 167 -14.09 17.36 11.97
C ILE A 167 -14.83 18.69 11.97
N GLY A 168 -14.74 19.44 13.08
CA GLY A 168 -15.41 20.74 13.22
C GLY A 168 -16.92 20.69 12.98
N GLY A 169 -17.57 19.57 13.34
CA GLY A 169 -19.01 19.37 13.15
C GLY A 169 -19.42 19.03 11.71
N LYS A 170 -18.47 18.70 10.85
CA LYS A 170 -18.69 18.24 9.46
C LYS A 170 -18.24 16.80 9.31
N THR A 171 -18.99 16.03 8.54
CA THR A 171 -18.56 14.70 8.12
C THR A 171 -17.49 14.83 7.05
N VAL A 172 -16.33 14.25 7.32
CA VAL A 172 -15.20 14.13 6.40
C VAL A 172 -15.04 12.67 6.03
N THR A 173 -14.89 12.39 4.75
CA THR A 173 -14.69 11.05 4.21
C THR A 173 -13.26 10.88 3.72
N ILE A 174 -12.66 9.74 4.04
CA ILE A 174 -11.38 9.31 3.48
C ILE A 174 -11.60 7.95 2.83
N GLY A 175 -11.20 7.80 1.57
CA GLY A 175 -11.29 6.55 0.85
C GLY A 175 -10.01 6.25 0.10
N GLY A 176 -9.69 4.97 -0.08
CA GLY A 176 -8.47 4.58 -0.76
C GLY A 176 -8.61 3.31 -1.57
N MET A 177 -7.76 3.17 -2.57
CA MET A 177 -7.52 1.94 -3.30
C MET A 177 -6.02 1.70 -3.46
N CYS A 178 -5.61 0.45 -3.58
CA CYS A 178 -4.23 0.11 -3.89
C CYS A 178 -4.11 -1.16 -4.71
N LYS A 179 -2.94 -1.38 -5.29
CA LYS A 179 -2.51 -2.64 -5.88
C LYS A 179 -1.14 -3.03 -5.35
N GLY A 180 -0.89 -4.31 -5.31
CA GLY A 180 0.40 -4.89 -4.93
C GLY A 180 0.23 -6.34 -4.55
N SER A 181 1.12 -7.20 -5.10
CA SER A 181 1.13 -8.65 -4.89
C SER A 181 2.54 -9.22 -4.98
N GLY A 182 3.36 -8.81 -5.95
CA GLY A 182 4.78 -9.15 -6.09
C GLY A 182 5.68 -7.91 -6.18
N MET A 183 7.00 -8.11 -5.97
CA MET A 183 8.00 -7.06 -5.81
C MET A 183 7.60 -6.10 -4.67
N ILE A 184 7.31 -6.68 -3.47
CA ILE A 184 6.78 -5.96 -2.31
C ILE A 184 7.74 -6.04 -1.12
N HIS A 185 8.57 -5.02 -0.95
CA HIS A 185 9.36 -4.73 0.26
C HIS A 185 9.59 -3.22 0.38
N PRO A 186 8.60 -2.45 0.85
CA PRO A 186 8.69 -1.00 0.88
C PRO A 186 9.81 -0.51 1.81
N ASN A 187 10.66 0.32 1.22
CA ASN A 187 11.46 1.28 1.96
C ASN A 187 11.06 2.66 1.44
N MET A 188 9.90 3.18 1.90
CA MET A 188 9.13 4.31 1.35
C MET A 188 8.28 3.93 0.11
N CYS A 189 7.46 2.89 0.21
CA CYS A 189 6.41 2.37 -0.69
C CYS A 189 6.86 1.33 -1.75
N THR A 190 6.18 0.13 -1.77
CA THR A 190 6.29 -0.88 -2.85
C THR A 190 4.90 -1.26 -3.36
N MET A 191 4.19 -0.29 -3.97
CA MET A 191 2.84 -0.49 -4.44
C MET A 191 2.33 0.79 -5.12
N LEU A 192 1.18 0.74 -5.73
CA LEU A 192 0.45 1.95 -6.07
C LEU A 192 -0.71 2.10 -5.10
N GLY A 193 -0.76 3.21 -4.38
CA GLY A 193 -1.84 3.57 -3.48
C GLY A 193 -2.39 4.95 -3.80
N PHE A 194 -3.69 5.05 -3.92
CA PHE A 194 -4.38 6.29 -4.16
C PHE A 194 -5.41 6.50 -3.07
N VAL A 195 -5.25 7.57 -2.32
CA VAL A 195 -6.14 7.97 -1.22
C VAL A 195 -6.75 9.31 -1.54
N THR A 196 -8.04 9.43 -1.34
CA THR A 196 -8.82 10.64 -1.59
C THR A 196 -9.55 11.06 -0.32
N THR A 197 -9.68 12.35 -0.11
CA THR A 197 -10.49 12.90 0.98
C THR A 197 -11.13 14.22 0.60
N ASP A 198 -12.32 14.45 1.11
CA ASP A 198 -13.00 15.73 0.98
C ASP A 198 -12.62 16.72 2.10
N ALA A 199 -11.68 16.37 2.97
CA ALA A 199 -11.17 17.24 4.02
C ALA A 199 -10.60 18.55 3.48
N CYS A 200 -10.86 19.65 4.20
CA CYS A 200 -10.12 20.90 4.08
C CYS A 200 -8.92 20.85 5.03
N ILE A 201 -7.71 20.69 4.48
CA ILE A 201 -6.46 20.54 5.23
C ILE A 201 -5.32 21.23 4.47
N SER A 202 -4.40 21.86 5.19
CA SER A 202 -3.25 22.52 4.57
C SER A 202 -2.31 21.50 3.91
N LYS A 203 -1.70 21.88 2.77
CA LYS A 203 -0.75 21.03 2.02
C LYS A 203 0.38 20.49 2.91
N LYS A 204 0.90 21.34 3.79
CA LYS A 204 1.98 20.98 4.72
C LYS A 204 1.55 19.86 5.67
N LEU A 205 0.41 20.00 6.34
CA LEU A 205 -0.07 18.99 7.28
C LEU A 205 -0.52 17.70 6.59
N LEU A 206 -1.08 17.80 5.39
CA LEU A 206 -1.41 16.62 4.58
C LEU A 206 -0.16 15.80 4.24
N GLN A 207 0.93 16.47 3.82
CA GLN A 207 2.20 15.80 3.53
C GLN A 207 2.84 15.22 4.80
N GLU A 208 2.81 15.95 5.93
CA GLU A 208 3.33 15.47 7.21
C GLU A 208 2.55 14.22 7.67
N ALA A 209 1.20 14.26 7.63
CA ALA A 209 0.36 13.13 7.98
C ALA A 209 0.72 11.87 7.17
N LEU A 210 0.79 12.00 5.84
CA LEU A 210 1.14 10.87 4.98
C LEU A 210 2.56 10.37 5.22
N SER A 211 3.54 11.27 5.35
CA SER A 211 4.95 10.90 5.52
C SER A 211 5.24 10.18 6.84
N GLU A 212 4.52 10.52 7.90
CA GLU A 212 4.64 9.81 9.17
C GLU A 212 3.89 8.48 9.13
N ASP A 213 2.69 8.45 8.56
CA ASP A 213 1.84 7.27 8.53
C ASP A 213 2.43 6.10 7.73
N VAL A 214 3.06 6.38 6.59
CA VAL A 214 3.64 5.31 5.75
C VAL A 214 4.76 4.53 6.44
N LYS A 215 5.41 5.10 7.45
CA LYS A 215 6.47 4.43 8.22
C LYS A 215 5.94 3.24 9.01
N ASP A 216 4.71 3.35 9.51
CA ASP A 216 4.03 2.35 10.35
C ASP A 216 3.00 1.52 9.58
N THR A 217 2.81 1.80 8.30
CA THR A 217 1.83 1.12 7.45
C THR A 217 2.51 0.42 6.27
N TYR A 218 2.59 1.05 5.11
CA TYR A 218 3.14 0.41 3.91
C TYR A 218 4.60 -0.03 4.07
N ASN A 219 5.46 0.75 4.77
CA ASN A 219 6.85 0.38 5.00
C ASN A 219 7.04 -0.85 5.91
N MET A 220 5.97 -1.30 6.53
CA MET A 220 5.96 -2.51 7.35
C MET A 220 5.50 -3.76 6.59
N VAL A 221 5.25 -3.66 5.27
CA VAL A 221 4.86 -4.81 4.44
C VAL A 221 6.09 -5.46 3.79
N SER A 222 6.08 -6.78 3.63
CA SER A 222 7.01 -7.50 2.76
C SER A 222 6.39 -8.78 2.22
N VAL A 223 6.39 -8.95 0.88
CA VAL A 223 6.04 -10.22 0.23
C VAL A 223 7.29 -11.01 -0.12
N ASP A 224 8.25 -10.41 -0.79
CA ASP A 224 9.40 -11.09 -1.38
C ASP A 224 10.77 -10.42 -1.12
N GLY A 225 10.80 -9.30 -0.41
CA GLY A 225 12.04 -8.60 -0.08
C GLY A 225 12.54 -7.65 -1.16
N ASP A 226 11.84 -7.51 -2.30
CA ASP A 226 12.26 -6.70 -3.44
C ASP A 226 11.54 -5.35 -3.47
N THR A 227 12.31 -4.25 -3.55
CA THR A 227 11.79 -2.88 -3.64
C THR A 227 11.58 -2.47 -5.10
N SER A 228 10.35 -2.10 -5.46
CA SER A 228 9.98 -1.73 -6.84
C SER A 228 10.55 -0.37 -7.27
N THR A 229 10.56 -0.17 -8.58
CA THR A 229 10.95 1.08 -9.26
C THR A 229 9.83 2.12 -9.31
N ASN A 230 8.57 1.70 -9.04
CA ASN A 230 7.37 2.49 -9.34
C ASN A 230 6.56 2.91 -8.11
N ASP A 231 6.97 2.52 -6.92
CA ASP A 231 6.16 2.68 -5.72
C ASP A 231 5.76 4.10 -5.45
N THR A 232 4.47 4.30 -5.28
CA THR A 232 3.85 5.61 -5.13
C THR A 232 2.60 5.52 -4.27
N VAL A 233 2.51 6.35 -3.22
CA VAL A 233 1.24 6.65 -2.54
C VAL A 233 0.91 8.12 -2.76
N LEU A 234 -0.27 8.38 -3.29
CA LEU A 234 -0.81 9.72 -3.50
C LEU A 234 -2.02 9.93 -2.60
N LEU A 235 -2.08 11.08 -1.94
CA LEU A 235 -3.21 11.51 -1.12
C LEU A 235 -3.69 12.87 -1.62
N LEU A 236 -4.94 12.91 -2.09
CA LEU A 236 -5.58 14.12 -2.63
C LEU A 236 -6.69 14.59 -1.69
N ALA A 237 -6.68 15.89 -1.34
CA ALA A 237 -7.70 16.52 -0.50
C ALA A 237 -8.32 17.72 -1.22
N ASN A 238 -9.63 17.68 -1.52
CA ASN A 238 -10.34 18.69 -2.31
C ASN A 238 -11.13 19.72 -1.50
N GLY A 239 -11.23 19.57 -0.18
CA GLY A 239 -11.92 20.51 0.73
C GLY A 239 -13.44 20.56 0.61
N MET A 240 -14.06 19.59 -0.07
CA MET A 240 -15.52 19.62 -0.33
C MET A 240 -16.40 19.20 0.85
N ALA A 241 -15.80 18.71 1.95
CA ALA A 241 -16.51 18.51 3.22
C ALA A 241 -16.86 19.84 3.91
N GLU A 242 -16.16 20.94 3.53
CA GLU A 242 -16.37 22.28 4.09
C GLU A 242 -16.19 22.33 5.61
N ASN A 243 -15.31 21.47 6.14
CA ASN A 243 -14.86 21.55 7.52
C ASN A 243 -13.93 22.76 7.71
N PRO A 244 -13.79 23.30 8.94
CA PRO A 244 -12.73 24.26 9.25
C PRO A 244 -11.38 23.70 8.79
N GLU A 245 -10.56 24.53 8.15
CA GLU A 245 -9.27 24.10 7.64
C GLU A 245 -8.38 23.56 8.77
N ILE A 246 -7.89 22.34 8.59
CA ILE A 246 -6.89 21.74 9.47
C ILE A 246 -5.53 22.36 9.11
N ASN A 247 -5.10 23.39 9.86
CA ASN A 247 -3.86 24.13 9.62
C ASN A 247 -2.87 24.07 10.80
N GLU A 248 -3.21 23.35 11.87
CA GLU A 248 -2.37 23.11 13.05
C GLU A 248 -2.59 21.68 13.59
N LYS A 249 -1.63 21.19 14.40
CA LYS A 249 -1.66 19.84 14.99
C LYS A 249 -2.53 19.80 16.25
N ASN A 250 -3.82 20.01 16.08
CA ASN A 250 -4.84 19.95 17.11
C ASN A 250 -5.58 18.59 17.13
N GLU A 251 -6.67 18.48 17.89
CA GLU A 251 -7.48 17.26 18.00
C GLU A 251 -8.06 16.81 16.63
N ASP A 252 -8.49 17.75 15.80
CA ASP A 252 -9.02 17.43 14.46
C ASP A 252 -7.95 16.87 13.53
N TYR A 253 -6.70 17.37 13.61
CA TYR A 253 -5.56 16.76 12.93
C TYR A 253 -5.27 15.35 13.43
N GLN A 254 -5.35 15.10 14.74
CA GLN A 254 -5.16 13.77 15.30
C GLN A 254 -6.21 12.79 14.79
N LYS A 255 -7.50 13.18 14.79
CA LYS A 255 -8.60 12.39 14.23
C LYS A 255 -8.36 12.05 12.75
N PHE A 256 -7.87 13.03 11.98
CA PHE A 256 -7.52 12.82 10.57
C PHE A 256 -6.40 11.80 10.42
N CYS A 257 -5.31 11.92 11.20
CA CYS A 257 -4.19 10.98 11.19
C CYS A 257 -4.60 9.56 11.60
N GLU A 258 -5.45 9.40 12.62
CA GLU A 258 -5.98 8.11 13.03
C GLU A 258 -6.82 7.44 11.93
N ALA A 259 -7.64 8.23 11.23
CA ALA A 259 -8.44 7.74 10.11
C ALA A 259 -7.57 7.36 8.90
N LEU A 260 -6.57 8.17 8.57
CA LEU A 260 -5.59 7.88 7.53
C LEU A 260 -4.80 6.60 7.85
N ASN A 261 -4.37 6.44 9.11
CA ASN A 261 -3.67 5.23 9.57
C ASN A 261 -4.54 3.98 9.42
N TYR A 262 -5.83 4.07 9.74
CA TYR A 262 -6.76 2.95 9.53
C TYR A 262 -6.88 2.56 8.04
N ILE A 263 -7.02 3.57 7.16
CA ILE A 263 -7.06 3.36 5.69
C ILE A 263 -5.78 2.65 5.23
N ASN A 264 -4.62 3.23 5.52
CA ASN A 264 -3.35 2.73 5.02
C ASN A 264 -2.94 1.39 5.64
N THR A 265 -3.22 1.16 6.93
CA THR A 265 -3.03 -0.15 7.57
C THR A 265 -3.91 -1.23 6.93
N THR A 266 -5.18 -0.90 6.65
CA THR A 266 -6.10 -1.84 6.01
C THR A 266 -5.64 -2.20 4.60
N LEU A 267 -5.20 -1.21 3.82
CA LEU A 267 -4.67 -1.44 2.48
C LEU A 267 -3.34 -2.21 2.51
N ALA A 268 -2.45 -1.89 3.44
CA ALA A 268 -1.19 -2.60 3.65
C ALA A 268 -1.40 -4.09 3.97
N LYS A 269 -2.34 -4.41 4.87
CA LYS A 269 -2.72 -5.80 5.18
C LYS A 269 -3.32 -6.52 3.99
N LYS A 270 -4.14 -5.85 3.18
CA LYS A 270 -4.71 -6.41 1.95
C LYS A 270 -3.63 -6.70 0.90
N ILE A 271 -2.58 -5.87 0.80
CA ILE A 271 -1.41 -6.14 -0.06
C ILE A 271 -0.66 -7.37 0.44
N ALA A 272 -0.32 -7.41 1.72
CA ALA A 272 0.42 -8.51 2.32
C ALA A 272 -0.32 -9.85 2.19
N GLY A 273 -1.64 -9.86 2.48
CA GLY A 273 -2.47 -11.08 2.41
C GLY A 273 -2.83 -11.54 0.99
N ASP A 274 -2.57 -10.71 -0.02
CA ASP A 274 -2.76 -11.04 -1.46
C ASP A 274 -1.40 -11.11 -2.18
N GLY A 275 -0.32 -11.47 -1.46
CA GLY A 275 0.98 -11.72 -2.05
C GLY A 275 0.91 -12.84 -3.10
N GLU A 276 1.79 -12.78 -4.12
CA GLU A 276 1.81 -13.76 -5.21
C GLU A 276 1.88 -15.19 -4.69
N GLY A 277 0.83 -15.97 -4.95
CA GLY A 277 0.69 -17.35 -4.51
C GLY A 277 0.47 -17.54 -3.01
N ALA A 278 0.21 -16.49 -2.24
CA ALA A 278 0.00 -16.55 -0.79
C ALA A 278 -1.29 -17.30 -0.43
N THR A 279 -1.25 -18.03 0.69
CA THR A 279 -2.41 -18.70 1.27
C THR A 279 -2.78 -18.13 2.65
N ALA A 280 -1.86 -17.42 3.33
CA ALA A 280 -2.10 -16.81 4.63
C ALA A 280 -1.42 -15.45 4.76
N LEU A 281 -2.11 -14.50 5.39
CA LEU A 281 -1.51 -13.27 5.92
C LEU A 281 -0.65 -13.65 7.14
N PHE A 282 0.61 -13.25 7.12
CA PHE A 282 1.53 -13.40 8.24
C PHE A 282 1.83 -12.04 8.89
N GLU A 283 1.40 -11.87 10.12
CA GLU A 283 1.63 -10.67 10.92
C GLU A 283 2.71 -10.96 11.97
N VAL A 284 3.68 -10.06 12.12
CA VAL A 284 4.73 -10.15 13.14
C VAL A 284 4.66 -8.93 14.03
N LYS A 285 4.35 -9.14 15.30
CA LYS A 285 4.26 -8.09 16.32
C LYS A 285 5.40 -8.22 17.32
N ILE A 286 6.24 -7.21 17.39
CA ILE A 286 7.24 -7.06 18.45
C ILE A 286 6.66 -6.16 19.52
N ILE A 287 6.74 -6.58 20.76
CA ILE A 287 6.37 -5.80 21.96
C ILE A 287 7.53 -5.77 22.95
N GLY A 288 7.48 -4.84 23.90
CA GLY A 288 8.51 -4.72 24.92
C GLY A 288 9.88 -4.26 24.40
N ALA A 289 9.96 -3.61 23.25
CA ALA A 289 11.22 -3.10 22.69
C ALA A 289 11.67 -1.80 23.39
N GLU A 290 12.98 -1.56 23.45
CA GLU A 290 13.55 -0.33 24.03
C GLU A 290 13.32 0.90 23.15
N SER A 291 13.16 0.69 21.84
CA SER A 291 12.90 1.73 20.87
C SER A 291 12.00 1.26 19.74
N LYS A 292 11.34 2.19 19.07
CA LYS A 292 10.54 1.91 17.86
C LYS A 292 11.41 1.31 16.75
N GLU A 293 12.63 1.82 16.58
CA GLU A 293 13.58 1.34 15.58
C GLU A 293 13.97 -0.14 15.80
N GLN A 294 14.23 -0.53 17.06
CA GLN A 294 14.48 -1.92 17.43
C GLN A 294 13.28 -2.79 17.06
N ALA A 295 12.06 -2.39 17.45
CA ALA A 295 10.85 -3.14 17.15
C ALA A 295 10.61 -3.30 15.64
N VAL A 296 10.82 -2.24 14.84
CA VAL A 296 10.73 -2.26 13.38
C VAL A 296 11.76 -3.21 12.78
N THR A 297 13.02 -3.13 13.21
CA THR A 297 14.12 -3.97 12.70
C THR A 297 13.83 -5.45 12.95
N LEU A 298 13.43 -5.80 14.16
CA LEU A 298 13.11 -7.18 14.54
C LEU A 298 11.90 -7.71 13.77
N SER A 299 10.79 -6.96 13.71
CA SER A 299 9.58 -7.41 13.03
C SER A 299 9.79 -7.59 11.53
N LYS A 300 10.52 -6.67 10.88
CA LYS A 300 10.85 -6.76 9.45
C LYS A 300 11.79 -7.94 9.17
N SER A 301 12.77 -8.21 10.02
CA SER A 301 13.66 -9.35 9.85
C SER A 301 12.91 -10.69 9.88
N ILE A 302 11.94 -10.84 10.78
CA ILE A 302 11.14 -12.05 10.88
C ILE A 302 10.23 -12.21 9.66
N VAL A 303 9.47 -11.16 9.29
CA VAL A 303 8.48 -11.24 8.20
C VAL A 303 9.11 -11.44 6.83
N THR A 304 10.39 -11.07 6.64
CA THR A 304 11.15 -11.26 5.40
C THR A 304 11.90 -12.60 5.34
N SER A 305 11.99 -13.34 6.44
CA SER A 305 12.70 -14.60 6.50
C SER A 305 12.03 -15.69 5.65
N SER A 306 12.65 -16.11 4.55
CA SER A 306 12.12 -17.18 3.69
C SER A 306 11.85 -18.48 4.45
N LEU A 307 12.71 -18.82 5.43
CA LEU A 307 12.51 -20.00 6.27
C LEU A 307 11.31 -19.87 7.18
N THR A 308 11.08 -18.69 7.76
CA THR A 308 9.90 -18.43 8.58
C THR A 308 8.63 -18.48 7.74
N LYS A 309 8.62 -17.80 6.58
CA LYS A 309 7.49 -17.80 5.65
C LYS A 309 7.15 -19.21 5.15
N ALA A 310 8.15 -20.06 4.89
CA ALA A 310 7.95 -21.47 4.53
C ALA A 310 7.39 -22.30 5.72
N ALA A 311 7.74 -21.98 6.96
CA ALA A 311 7.16 -22.62 8.14
C ALA A 311 5.68 -22.26 8.29
N ILE A 312 5.31 -20.99 8.05
CA ILE A 312 3.89 -20.56 8.05
C ILE A 312 3.11 -21.33 7.00
N TYR A 313 3.64 -21.46 5.77
CA TYR A 313 3.01 -22.29 4.72
C TYR A 313 2.81 -23.75 5.15
N GLY A 314 3.79 -24.32 5.86
CA GLY A 314 3.73 -25.70 6.38
C GLY A 314 2.94 -25.86 7.68
N HIS A 315 2.33 -24.81 8.22
CA HIS A 315 1.67 -24.77 9.53
C HIS A 315 2.56 -25.28 10.66
N ASP A 316 3.89 -25.06 10.53
CA ASP A 316 4.94 -25.46 11.45
C ASP A 316 5.22 -24.31 12.45
N ALA A 317 5.00 -24.54 13.74
CA ALA A 317 5.29 -23.59 14.81
C ALA A 317 6.80 -23.42 15.05
N ASN A 318 7.55 -23.16 13.99
CA ASN A 318 9.00 -23.17 13.99
C ASN A 318 9.60 -21.91 14.64
N TRP A 319 9.52 -21.87 15.95
CA TRP A 319 10.07 -20.80 16.76
C TRP A 319 11.57 -20.56 16.56
N GLY A 320 12.32 -21.63 16.26
CA GLY A 320 13.78 -21.53 16.01
C GLY A 320 14.11 -20.65 14.81
N ARG A 321 13.30 -20.69 13.74
CA ARG A 321 13.44 -19.81 12.57
C ARG A 321 13.14 -18.35 12.91
N ILE A 322 12.16 -18.10 13.79
CA ILE A 322 11.83 -16.75 14.25
C ILE A 322 12.97 -16.18 15.09
N LEU A 323 13.45 -16.90 16.11
CA LEU A 323 14.58 -16.43 16.94
C LEU A 323 15.86 -16.26 16.11
N CYS A 324 16.10 -17.14 15.14
CA CYS A 324 17.21 -16.99 14.19
C CYS A 324 17.09 -15.69 13.39
N ALA A 325 15.89 -15.38 12.86
CA ALA A 325 15.63 -14.15 12.13
C ALA A 325 15.80 -12.90 13.01
N MET A 326 15.40 -12.95 14.26
CA MET A 326 15.69 -11.89 15.23
C MET A 326 17.20 -11.75 15.45
N GLY A 327 17.93 -12.86 15.61
CA GLY A 327 19.35 -12.87 15.93
C GLY A 327 20.26 -12.28 14.86
N TYR A 328 19.92 -12.41 13.58
CA TYR A 328 20.70 -11.79 12.50
C TYR A 328 20.15 -10.42 12.04
N SER A 329 19.11 -9.90 12.67
CA SER A 329 18.45 -8.64 12.28
C SER A 329 19.35 -7.41 12.38
N GLY A 330 20.42 -7.47 13.19
CA GLY A 330 21.26 -6.34 13.57
C GLY A 330 20.79 -5.58 14.82
N ALA A 331 19.55 -5.78 15.26
CA ALA A 331 19.07 -5.20 16.52
C ALA A 331 19.65 -5.99 17.72
N GLN A 332 19.96 -5.27 18.80
CA GLN A 332 20.43 -5.88 20.04
C GLN A 332 19.25 -6.24 20.93
N PHE A 333 19.22 -7.44 21.47
CA PHE A 333 18.24 -7.89 22.46
C PHE A 333 18.83 -9.05 23.26
N ASP A 334 18.21 -9.39 24.41
CA ASP A 334 18.61 -10.54 25.23
C ASP A 334 17.77 -11.77 24.84
N PRO A 335 18.34 -12.74 24.09
CA PRO A 335 17.59 -13.91 23.63
C PRO A 335 17.07 -14.78 24.76
N GLU A 336 17.69 -14.72 25.98
CA GLU A 336 17.28 -15.50 27.14
C GLU A 336 16.05 -14.91 27.86
N LYS A 337 15.54 -13.75 27.42
CA LYS A 337 14.35 -13.11 27.96
C LYS A 337 13.16 -13.11 27.03
N VAL A 338 13.32 -13.55 25.79
CA VAL A 338 12.25 -13.49 24.77
C VAL A 338 11.12 -14.44 25.12
N ASP A 339 9.87 -13.95 25.08
CA ASP A 339 8.68 -14.78 24.99
C ASP A 339 8.13 -14.75 23.56
N LEU A 340 7.63 -15.90 23.07
CA LEU A 340 7.06 -16.01 21.73
C LEU A 340 5.71 -16.70 21.76
N TYR A 341 4.76 -16.12 21.03
CA TYR A 341 3.39 -16.63 20.90
C TYR A 341 3.00 -16.70 19.43
N PHE A 342 2.12 -17.65 19.08
CA PHE A 342 1.30 -17.58 17.88
C PHE A 342 -0.15 -17.32 18.24
N GLU A 343 -0.82 -16.50 17.42
CA GLU A 343 -2.21 -16.10 17.61
C GLU A 343 -2.94 -16.08 16.26
N SER A 344 -4.19 -16.52 16.24
CA SER A 344 -5.14 -16.41 15.15
C SER A 344 -6.56 -16.41 15.69
N LYS A 345 -7.57 -16.41 14.83
CA LYS A 345 -8.98 -16.58 15.26
C LYS A 345 -9.24 -17.93 15.96
N ALA A 346 -8.37 -18.93 15.79
CA ALA A 346 -8.49 -20.23 16.43
C ALA A 346 -7.96 -20.26 17.87
N GLY A 347 -7.20 -19.24 18.31
CA GLY A 347 -6.68 -19.14 19.65
C GLY A 347 -5.30 -18.47 19.72
N LYS A 348 -4.69 -18.57 20.90
CA LYS A 348 -3.32 -18.09 21.19
C LYS A 348 -2.57 -19.14 21.96
N ILE A 349 -1.32 -19.42 21.57
CA ILE A 349 -0.44 -20.39 22.20
C ILE A 349 0.95 -19.79 22.46
N GLN A 350 1.50 -20.03 23.64
CA GLN A 350 2.90 -19.67 23.95
C GLN A 350 3.81 -20.81 23.53
N ILE A 351 4.89 -20.48 22.86
CA ILE A 351 5.87 -21.44 22.33
C ILE A 351 7.23 -21.29 23.03
N ILE A 352 7.60 -20.06 23.39
CA ILE A 352 8.84 -19.71 24.09
C ILE A 352 8.50 -18.90 25.34
N GLU A 353 9.15 -19.23 26.42
CA GLU A 353 9.17 -18.44 27.66
C GLU A 353 10.62 -18.26 28.12
N ASN A 354 11.03 -16.99 28.32
CA ASN A 354 12.39 -16.62 28.71
C ASN A 354 13.48 -17.34 27.88
N GLY A 355 13.34 -17.29 26.55
CA GLY A 355 14.29 -17.84 25.60
C GLY A 355 14.26 -19.36 25.44
N VAL A 356 13.43 -20.06 26.21
CA VAL A 356 13.37 -21.54 26.23
C VAL A 356 12.02 -22.02 25.72
N ALA A 357 12.01 -23.08 24.90
CA ALA A 357 10.79 -23.70 24.43
C ALA A 357 9.95 -24.27 25.60
N VAL A 358 8.68 -23.93 25.63
CA VAL A 358 7.73 -24.51 26.58
C VAL A 358 7.14 -25.82 26.04
N ASN A 359 6.57 -26.62 26.91
CA ASN A 359 5.79 -27.80 26.49
C ASN A 359 4.43 -27.32 25.98
N TYR A 360 4.19 -27.38 24.67
CA TYR A 360 2.93 -26.96 24.02
C TYR A 360 2.33 -28.11 23.20
N SER A 361 1.05 -27.97 22.85
CA SER A 361 0.35 -28.92 21.99
C SER A 361 0.64 -28.60 20.51
N GLU A 362 1.31 -29.52 19.82
CA GLU A 362 1.53 -29.40 18.36
C GLU A 362 0.20 -29.36 17.58
N GLU A 363 -0.82 -30.11 18.02
CA GLU A 363 -2.14 -30.10 17.41
C GLU A 363 -2.81 -28.72 17.53
N GLU A 364 -2.73 -28.09 18.71
CA GLU A 364 -3.26 -26.74 18.92
C GLU A 364 -2.48 -25.70 18.12
N ALA A 365 -1.14 -25.78 18.09
CA ALA A 365 -0.30 -24.90 17.30
C ALA A 365 -0.62 -25.01 15.80
N THR A 366 -0.73 -26.23 15.27
CA THR A 366 -1.12 -26.46 13.87
C THR A 366 -2.50 -25.89 13.56
N LYS A 367 -3.48 -26.04 14.46
CA LYS A 367 -4.81 -25.46 14.30
C LYS A 367 -4.76 -23.93 14.20
N ILE A 368 -3.97 -23.28 15.06
CA ILE A 368 -3.78 -21.82 15.04
C ILE A 368 -3.12 -21.37 13.72
N LEU A 369 -2.08 -22.09 13.29
CA LEU A 369 -1.33 -21.76 12.08
C LEU A 369 -2.05 -22.11 10.77
N SER A 370 -3.12 -22.89 10.81
CA SER A 370 -3.93 -23.26 9.63
C SER A 370 -4.96 -22.19 9.24
N GLU A 371 -5.01 -21.07 9.97
CA GLU A 371 -5.93 -19.97 9.68
C GLU A 371 -5.39 -19.05 8.58
N ASP A 372 -6.29 -18.32 7.92
CA ASP A 372 -5.99 -17.40 6.82
C ASP A 372 -5.23 -16.12 7.25
N ALA A 373 -5.13 -15.89 8.56
CA ALA A 373 -4.32 -14.83 9.16
C ALA A 373 -3.69 -15.33 10.46
N VAL A 374 -2.37 -15.23 10.54
CA VAL A 374 -1.56 -15.70 11.66
C VAL A 374 -0.66 -14.59 12.16
N THR A 375 -0.61 -14.39 13.47
CA THR A 375 0.27 -13.43 14.13
C THR A 375 1.32 -14.14 14.97
N ALA A 376 2.59 -13.88 14.72
CA ALA A 376 3.68 -14.17 15.65
C ALA A 376 3.91 -12.95 16.55
N ILE A 377 3.88 -13.15 17.86
CA ILE A 377 4.11 -12.08 18.86
C ILE A 377 5.38 -12.41 19.62
N ALA A 378 6.40 -11.55 19.51
CA ALA A 378 7.62 -11.67 20.29
C ALA A 378 7.73 -10.52 21.29
N ASP A 379 7.83 -10.84 22.59
CA ASP A 379 8.10 -9.91 23.67
C ASP A 379 9.59 -9.95 24.01
N VAL A 380 10.29 -8.86 23.81
CA VAL A 380 11.73 -8.77 24.08
C VAL A 380 12.05 -8.20 25.47
N LYS A 381 11.06 -7.76 26.23
CA LYS A 381 11.14 -7.32 27.65
C LYS A 381 12.21 -6.28 27.94
N MET A 382 12.43 -5.32 27.01
CA MET A 382 13.45 -4.28 27.13
C MET A 382 12.86 -2.87 27.34
N GLY A 383 11.55 -2.67 27.10
CA GLY A 383 10.88 -1.39 27.20
C GLY A 383 9.40 -1.48 26.86
N ASP A 384 8.82 -0.39 26.33
CA ASP A 384 7.38 -0.29 26.04
C ASP A 384 7.07 -0.07 24.54
N CYS A 385 8.11 -0.02 23.69
CA CYS A 385 7.91 0.22 22.27
C CYS A 385 7.41 -1.05 21.55
N THR A 386 6.66 -0.83 20.48
CA THR A 386 6.07 -1.89 19.67
C THR A 386 6.10 -1.55 18.18
N ALA A 387 6.19 -2.57 17.34
CA ALA A 387 5.95 -2.47 15.90
C ALA A 387 5.28 -3.73 15.38
N THR A 388 4.54 -3.59 14.28
CA THR A 388 3.91 -4.70 13.58
C THR A 388 4.32 -4.67 12.11
N ALA A 389 4.80 -5.80 11.58
CA ALA A 389 5.08 -5.97 10.16
C ALA A 389 4.13 -7.01 9.56
N TRP A 390 3.82 -6.86 8.28
CA TRP A 390 2.91 -7.73 7.55
C TRP A 390 3.59 -8.36 6.34
N GLY A 391 3.32 -9.62 6.12
CA GLY A 391 3.75 -10.39 4.97
C GLY A 391 2.79 -11.53 4.70
N CYS A 392 3.25 -12.52 3.98
CA CYS A 392 2.51 -13.74 3.71
C CYS A 392 3.43 -14.95 3.83
N ASP A 393 2.87 -16.14 3.80
CA ASP A 393 3.59 -17.38 3.64
C ASP A 393 4.39 -17.44 2.32
N LEU A 394 5.27 -18.40 2.16
CA LEU A 394 6.04 -18.66 0.92
C LEU A 394 5.65 -20.02 0.36
N THR A 395 4.99 -19.99 -0.79
CA THR A 395 4.41 -21.17 -1.43
C THR A 395 5.15 -21.59 -2.71
N TYR A 396 4.84 -22.76 -3.24
CA TYR A 396 5.32 -23.19 -4.56
C TYR A 396 4.76 -22.32 -5.69
N ASP A 397 3.60 -21.73 -5.51
CA ASP A 397 2.96 -20.91 -6.54
C ASP A 397 3.66 -19.57 -6.73
N TYR A 398 4.33 -19.01 -5.69
CA TYR A 398 5.23 -17.87 -5.86
C TYR A 398 6.30 -18.15 -6.92
N ILE A 399 6.95 -19.32 -6.84
CA ILE A 399 7.99 -19.70 -7.81
C ILE A 399 7.40 -19.87 -9.21
N LYS A 400 6.23 -20.51 -9.35
CA LYS A 400 5.57 -20.69 -10.64
C LYS A 400 5.22 -19.37 -11.32
N ILE A 401 4.65 -18.42 -10.54
CA ILE A 401 4.25 -17.11 -11.05
C ILE A 401 5.49 -16.32 -11.53
N ASN A 402 6.58 -16.36 -10.77
CA ASN A 402 7.77 -15.53 -11.05
C ASN A 402 8.75 -16.16 -12.03
N ALA A 403 8.72 -17.48 -12.24
CA ALA A 403 9.60 -18.16 -13.19
C ALA A 403 9.35 -17.75 -14.64
N ASP A 404 8.14 -17.32 -14.99
CA ASP A 404 7.72 -16.96 -16.37
C ASP A 404 6.86 -15.67 -16.42
N TYR A 405 7.27 -14.64 -15.69
CA TYR A 405 6.53 -13.37 -15.56
C TYR A 405 6.39 -12.57 -16.86
N ARG A 406 7.26 -12.83 -17.86
CA ARG A 406 7.25 -12.09 -19.14
C ARG A 406 6.26 -12.63 -20.18
N SER A 407 5.76 -13.83 -19.96
CA SER A 407 4.86 -14.52 -20.92
C SER A 407 3.43 -13.99 -20.90
#